data_2da83b16370e08ea96c6daf44df74a54
#
_entry.id   2da83b16370e08ea96c6daf44df74a54
#
_cell.length_a   1.000
_cell.length_b   1.000
_cell.length_c   1.000
_cell.angle_alpha   90.00
_cell.angle_beta   90.00
_cell.angle_gamma   90.00
#
_symmetry.space_group_name_H-M   'P 1'
#
loop_
_entity.id
_entity.type
_entity.pdbx_description
1 polymer ?
#
loop_
_entity_poly.entity_id
_entity_poly.type
_entity_poly.pdbx_seq_one_letter_code
_entity_poly.pdbx_strand_id
1 'polypeptide(L)'
;NAAQSENIALEEIPEYSGQPYVEINGNVPELEEEAEESYETYSPLDELGRCGTAEANVGTDTMPTKEREGIGQVKPSGWHTVKYDHVDGKYLYNRCHLIGYQLTAENANEENLITGTRYMNVEGMLPFENMVADYVKETGNHVQYRVTPVYEGDNLVASGVQMEARSVEDAGEGISYNVFVYNVQPGVEIDYATGESRESTDDGADSRSEDGQKETYILNTNTKKFHRPSCSSVEEISAENRQEFTGTKEEVTAQGYEACQRCRP
;
A
#
# COMPACT_ATOMS: atom_id res chain seq x y z
N ASN A 1 -18.26 -24.39 5.97
CA ASN A 1 -16.93 -24.45 6.59
C ASN A 1 -16.10 -23.40 5.90
N ALA A 2 -16.06 -22.18 6.46
CA ALA A 2 -15.09 -21.19 6.03
C ALA A 2 -13.71 -21.77 6.34
N ALA A 3 -12.89 -21.98 5.32
CA ALA A 3 -11.49 -22.24 5.49
C ALA A 3 -10.90 -21.00 6.16
N GLN A 4 -10.37 -21.17 7.37
CA GLN A 4 -9.54 -20.14 7.98
C GLN A 4 -8.30 -20.06 7.10
N SER A 5 -8.14 -18.96 6.33
CA SER A 5 -6.85 -18.64 5.74
C SER A 5 -5.86 -18.58 6.90
N GLU A 6 -4.84 -19.42 6.87
CA GLU A 6 -3.78 -19.35 7.88
C GLU A 6 -3.12 -17.98 7.69
N ASN A 7 -3.30 -17.09 8.67
CA ASN A 7 -2.62 -15.81 8.69
C ASN A 7 -1.13 -16.07 8.63
N ILE A 8 -0.42 -15.34 7.77
CA ILE A 8 1.03 -15.39 7.74
C ILE A 8 1.58 -15.13 9.15
N ALA A 9 2.50 -15.98 9.61
CA ALA A 9 3.13 -15.79 10.90
C ALA A 9 4.11 -14.60 10.82
N LEU A 10 4.02 -13.68 11.79
CA LEU A 10 4.92 -12.51 11.83
C LEU A 10 6.40 -12.88 11.82
N GLU A 11 6.75 -14.04 12.37
CA GLU A 11 8.12 -14.57 12.39
C GLU A 11 8.65 -14.88 10.97
N GLU A 12 7.79 -15.06 9.99
CA GLU A 12 8.16 -15.32 8.60
C GLU A 12 8.35 -14.03 7.80
N ILE A 13 7.93 -12.89 8.35
CA ILE A 13 8.04 -11.58 7.71
C ILE A 13 9.39 -10.95 8.07
N PRO A 14 10.23 -10.55 7.10
CA PRO A 14 11.46 -9.81 7.37
C PRO A 14 11.20 -8.55 8.18
N GLU A 15 12.14 -8.17 9.03
CA GLU A 15 12.07 -6.89 9.74
C GLU A 15 12.07 -5.71 8.75
N TYR A 16 11.39 -4.61 9.14
CA TYR A 16 11.38 -3.39 8.34
C TYR A 16 12.80 -2.87 8.10
N SER A 17 13.15 -2.62 6.85
CA SER A 17 14.49 -2.19 6.43
C SER A 17 14.48 -0.93 5.56
N GLY A 18 13.46 -0.07 5.75
CA GLY A 18 13.33 1.19 5.03
C GLY A 18 12.44 1.13 3.78
N GLN A 19 11.96 -0.06 3.38
CA GLN A 19 11.00 -0.19 2.29
C GLN A 19 9.57 -0.34 2.84
N PRO A 20 8.54 0.31 2.25
CA PRO A 20 7.19 0.28 2.78
C PRO A 20 6.55 -1.12 2.75
N TYR A 21 7.03 -2.02 1.94
CA TYR A 21 6.53 -3.38 1.80
C TYR A 21 7.64 -4.37 1.47
N VAL A 22 7.32 -5.64 1.59
CA VAL A 22 8.15 -6.77 1.15
C VAL A 22 7.28 -7.78 0.41
N GLU A 23 7.83 -8.41 -0.63
CA GLU A 23 7.21 -9.57 -1.27
C GLU A 23 7.30 -10.79 -0.35
N ILE A 24 6.21 -11.51 -0.22
CA ILE A 24 6.12 -12.74 0.57
C ILE A 24 5.60 -13.88 -0.30
N ASN A 25 5.81 -15.11 0.13
CA ASN A 25 5.42 -16.31 -0.62
C ASN A 25 5.88 -16.29 -2.09
N GLY A 26 7.08 -15.76 -2.37
CA GLY A 26 7.58 -15.62 -3.75
C GLY A 26 6.72 -14.72 -4.62
N ASN A 27 5.99 -13.78 -4.04
CA ASN A 27 5.01 -12.88 -4.67
C ASN A 27 3.82 -13.60 -5.33
N VAL A 28 3.51 -14.81 -4.85
CA VAL A 28 2.38 -15.62 -5.36
C VAL A 28 1.20 -15.51 -4.39
N PRO A 29 0.04 -15.01 -4.83
CA PRO A 29 -1.16 -14.94 -3.99
C PRO A 29 -1.74 -16.33 -3.72
N GLU A 30 -2.28 -16.52 -2.51
CA GLU A 30 -2.95 -17.75 -2.07
C GLU A 30 -4.48 -17.55 -2.05
N LEU A 31 -5.03 -17.09 -3.17
CA LEU A 31 -6.45 -16.86 -3.33
C LEU A 31 -7.12 -18.15 -3.80
N GLU A 32 -8.31 -18.45 -3.23
CA GLU A 32 -9.12 -19.60 -3.66
C GLU A 32 -9.64 -19.40 -5.08
N GLU A 33 -10.12 -20.49 -5.72
CA GLU A 33 -10.53 -20.48 -7.10
C GLU A 33 -11.66 -19.48 -7.38
N GLU A 34 -11.60 -18.89 -8.51
CA GLU A 34 -12.24 -17.77 -9.19
C GLU A 34 -13.73 -17.65 -8.95
N ALA A 35 -14.15 -16.52 -8.37
CA ALA A 35 -15.52 -16.06 -8.48
C ALA A 35 -15.72 -15.38 -9.84
N GLU A 36 -16.68 -15.82 -10.63
CA GLU A 36 -17.05 -15.17 -11.91
C GLU A 36 -17.82 -13.85 -11.68
N GLU A 37 -18.42 -13.67 -10.48
CA GLU A 37 -19.23 -12.51 -10.13
C GLU A 37 -18.51 -11.60 -9.12
N SER A 38 -18.77 -10.30 -9.21
CA SER A 38 -18.27 -9.33 -8.24
C SER A 38 -18.86 -9.59 -6.84
N TYR A 39 -18.03 -9.47 -5.82
CA TYR A 39 -18.46 -9.54 -4.42
C TYR A 39 -17.52 -8.72 -3.53
N GLU A 40 -17.98 -8.48 -2.31
CA GLU A 40 -17.14 -7.98 -1.21
C GLU A 40 -17.58 -8.61 0.09
N THR A 41 -16.64 -8.93 0.95
CA THR A 41 -16.87 -9.50 2.29
C THR A 41 -15.88 -8.91 3.27
N TYR A 42 -16.35 -8.70 4.48
CA TYR A 42 -15.59 -8.17 5.61
C TYR A 42 -15.78 -9.09 6.82
N SER A 43 -14.67 -9.51 7.43
CA SER A 43 -14.74 -10.28 8.66
C SER A 43 -15.30 -9.41 9.79
N PRO A 44 -16.19 -9.94 10.64
CA PRO A 44 -16.61 -9.23 11.83
C PRO A 44 -15.43 -8.82 12.71
N LEU A 45 -15.57 -7.70 13.42
CA LEU A 45 -14.59 -7.31 14.42
C LEU A 45 -14.43 -8.41 15.48
N ASP A 46 -13.19 -8.61 15.91
CA ASP A 46 -12.90 -9.55 17.00
C ASP A 46 -13.29 -8.98 18.39
N GLU A 47 -13.04 -9.74 19.44
CA GLU A 47 -13.36 -9.33 20.84
C GLU A 47 -12.61 -8.06 21.29
N LEU A 48 -11.50 -7.71 20.63
CA LEU A 48 -10.72 -6.48 20.87
C LEU A 48 -11.14 -5.32 19.96
N GLY A 49 -12.14 -5.53 19.10
CA GLY A 49 -12.62 -4.53 18.14
C GLY A 49 -11.68 -4.34 16.95
N ARG A 50 -10.85 -5.35 16.63
CA ARG A 50 -9.91 -5.33 15.52
C ARG A 50 -10.55 -5.91 14.25
N CYS A 51 -10.20 -5.34 13.09
CA CYS A 51 -10.60 -5.90 11.80
C CYS A 51 -9.92 -7.25 11.54
N GLY A 52 -10.66 -8.15 10.91
CA GLY A 52 -10.13 -9.34 10.27
C GLY A 52 -9.88 -9.12 8.77
N THR A 53 -9.88 -10.22 8.01
CA THR A 53 -9.67 -10.20 6.56
C THR A 53 -10.84 -9.50 5.84
N ALA A 54 -10.50 -8.66 4.88
CA ALA A 54 -11.40 -8.09 3.88
C ALA A 54 -11.07 -8.67 2.50
N GLU A 55 -12.06 -9.10 1.76
CA GLU A 55 -11.90 -9.72 0.45
C GLU A 55 -12.96 -9.24 -0.53
N ALA A 56 -12.57 -9.06 -1.79
CA ALA A 56 -13.47 -8.70 -2.87
C ALA A 56 -13.03 -9.32 -4.20
N ASN A 57 -14.01 -9.57 -5.06
CA ASN A 57 -13.76 -9.70 -6.49
C ASN A 57 -14.14 -8.37 -7.14
N VAL A 58 -13.13 -7.53 -7.37
CA VAL A 58 -13.30 -6.15 -7.82
C VAL A 58 -13.60 -6.12 -9.31
N GLY A 59 -14.75 -5.57 -9.66
CA GLY A 59 -15.17 -5.30 -11.04
C GLY A 59 -15.53 -3.85 -11.24
N THR A 60 -15.86 -3.44 -12.46
CA THR A 60 -16.30 -2.06 -12.75
C THR A 60 -17.60 -1.69 -12.04
N ASP A 61 -18.40 -2.67 -11.68
CA ASP A 61 -19.69 -2.54 -10.99
C ASP A 61 -19.55 -2.35 -9.48
N THR A 62 -18.41 -2.73 -8.87
CA THR A 62 -18.10 -2.45 -7.46
C THR A 62 -17.53 -1.06 -7.25
N MET A 63 -16.97 -0.45 -8.29
CA MET A 63 -16.30 0.85 -8.19
C MET A 63 -17.27 1.99 -7.88
N PRO A 64 -16.78 3.06 -7.19
CA PRO A 64 -17.64 4.17 -6.78
C PRO A 64 -18.19 4.95 -7.98
N THR A 65 -19.49 5.23 -7.91
CA THR A 65 -20.20 6.15 -8.82
C THR A 65 -20.49 7.51 -8.18
N LYS A 66 -20.11 7.68 -6.90
CA LYS A 66 -20.32 8.89 -6.10
C LYS A 66 -19.00 9.34 -5.48
N GLU A 67 -18.95 10.59 -5.07
CA GLU A 67 -17.83 11.10 -4.28
C GLU A 67 -17.77 10.45 -2.89
N ARG A 68 -16.56 10.29 -2.36
CA ARG A 68 -16.31 9.76 -1.03
C ARG A 68 -16.85 10.70 0.05
N GLU A 69 -17.53 10.16 1.04
CA GLU A 69 -17.97 10.88 2.22
C GLU A 69 -16.93 10.87 3.35
N GLY A 70 -17.13 11.74 4.36
CA GLY A 70 -16.26 11.76 5.53
C GLY A 70 -16.41 10.51 6.40
N ILE A 71 -15.28 9.97 6.89
CA ILE A 71 -15.23 8.78 7.74
C ILE A 71 -14.71 9.08 9.16
N GLY A 72 -14.71 10.36 9.55
CA GLY A 72 -14.14 10.82 10.81
C GLY A 72 -14.79 10.26 12.07
N GLN A 73 -16.02 9.76 11.98
CA GLN A 73 -16.76 9.15 13.08
C GLN A 73 -16.25 7.76 13.45
N VAL A 74 -15.63 7.02 12.52
CA VAL A 74 -15.08 5.69 12.81
C VAL A 74 -13.77 5.83 13.58
N LYS A 75 -13.63 5.06 14.64
CA LYS A 75 -12.40 4.96 15.44
C LYS A 75 -11.97 3.51 15.51
N PRO A 76 -11.07 3.08 14.62
CA PRO A 76 -10.55 1.70 14.65
C PRO A 76 -9.82 1.40 15.98
N SER A 77 -9.56 0.13 16.25
CA SER A 77 -8.78 -0.29 17.43
C SER A 77 -7.44 0.47 17.49
N GLY A 78 -7.02 0.88 18.69
CA GLY A 78 -5.79 1.63 18.91
C GLY A 78 -5.76 3.05 18.30
N TRP A 79 -6.92 3.64 17.97
CA TRP A 79 -6.99 4.97 17.35
C TRP A 79 -6.56 6.10 18.26
N HIS A 80 -5.57 6.88 17.83
CA HIS A 80 -5.18 8.15 18.43
C HIS A 80 -5.12 9.26 17.37
N THR A 81 -5.47 10.49 17.78
CA THR A 81 -5.27 11.67 16.92
C THR A 81 -3.98 12.35 17.36
N VAL A 82 -2.90 12.06 16.64
CA VAL A 82 -1.57 12.58 16.95
C VAL A 82 -0.93 13.19 15.71
N LYS A 83 -0.10 14.21 15.91
CA LYS A 83 0.57 14.94 14.83
C LYS A 83 2.07 15.00 15.07
N TYR A 84 2.82 14.88 13.95
CA TYR A 84 4.26 15.09 13.90
C TYR A 84 4.58 16.00 12.71
N ASP A 85 5.45 16.98 12.89
CA ASP A 85 5.73 17.98 11.85
C ASP A 85 6.40 17.40 10.60
N HIS A 86 7.16 16.31 10.75
CA HIS A 86 7.86 15.62 9.65
C HIS A 86 6.96 14.62 8.89
N VAL A 87 5.76 14.31 9.39
CA VAL A 87 4.81 13.43 8.69
C VAL A 87 4.06 14.22 7.63
N ASP A 88 3.92 13.66 6.43
CA ASP A 88 3.10 14.26 5.36
C ASP A 88 1.66 14.44 5.82
N GLY A 89 1.12 15.65 5.67
CA GLY A 89 -0.19 16.02 6.21
C GLY A 89 -0.24 16.11 7.74
N LYS A 90 0.89 15.90 8.43
CA LYS A 90 1.11 15.98 9.87
C LYS A 90 0.43 14.90 10.72
N TYR A 91 -0.68 14.32 10.32
CA TYR A 91 -1.35 13.27 11.08
C TYR A 91 -0.65 11.92 10.91
N LEU A 92 -0.20 11.34 12.03
CA LEU A 92 0.42 10.02 12.04
C LEU A 92 -0.52 8.96 11.48
N TYR A 93 -1.73 8.90 12.04
CA TYR A 93 -2.70 7.86 11.68
C TYR A 93 -3.74 8.34 10.69
N ASN A 94 -4.02 7.45 9.76
CA ASN A 94 -5.15 7.48 8.85
C ASN A 94 -6.12 6.37 9.24
N ARG A 95 -7.40 6.57 8.96
CA ARG A 95 -8.36 5.49 8.90
C ARG A 95 -8.11 4.77 7.58
N CYS A 96 -7.20 3.79 7.63
CA CYS A 96 -6.83 3.02 6.44
C CYS A 96 -7.94 2.06 6.08
N HIS A 97 -8.46 2.15 4.87
CA HIS A 97 -9.28 1.10 4.31
C HIS A 97 -8.41 -0.14 4.04
N LEU A 98 -8.91 -1.32 4.38
CA LEU A 98 -8.33 -2.58 3.92
C LEU A 98 -8.57 -2.73 2.42
N ILE A 99 -9.81 -2.55 1.98
CA ILE A 99 -10.16 -2.41 0.56
C ILE A 99 -10.50 -0.95 0.30
N GLY A 100 -9.70 -0.29 -0.53
CA GLY A 100 -9.83 1.14 -0.81
C GLY A 100 -11.18 1.53 -1.41
N TYR A 101 -11.70 2.69 -1.05
CA TYR A 101 -12.96 3.23 -1.57
C TYR A 101 -13.04 3.18 -3.11
N GLN A 102 -11.94 3.40 -3.79
CA GLN A 102 -11.88 3.36 -5.26
C GLN A 102 -12.16 1.99 -5.86
N LEU A 103 -12.12 0.90 -5.07
CA LEU A 103 -12.31 -0.47 -5.54
C LEU A 103 -13.74 -0.98 -5.32
N THR A 104 -14.33 -0.69 -4.16
CA THR A 104 -15.65 -1.23 -3.79
C THR A 104 -16.67 -0.20 -3.34
N ALA A 105 -16.35 1.09 -3.39
CA ALA A 105 -17.21 2.17 -2.91
C ALA A 105 -17.60 2.07 -1.42
N GLU A 106 -17.00 1.14 -0.66
CA GLU A 106 -17.26 0.97 0.77
C GLU A 106 -16.61 2.11 1.56
N ASN A 107 -17.40 2.90 2.27
CA ASN A 107 -16.92 4.17 2.83
C ASN A 107 -16.59 4.09 4.32
N ALA A 108 -17.59 4.03 5.19
CA ALA A 108 -17.46 4.16 6.64
C ALA A 108 -17.71 2.83 7.39
N ASN A 109 -17.35 1.73 6.78
CA ASN A 109 -17.48 0.41 7.36
C ASN A 109 -16.39 0.18 8.42
N GLU A 110 -16.79 -0.09 9.67
CA GLU A 110 -15.87 -0.35 10.78
C GLU A 110 -15.04 -1.62 10.56
N GLU A 111 -15.57 -2.60 9.83
CA GLU A 111 -14.90 -3.88 9.50
C GLU A 111 -13.86 -3.73 8.37
N ASN A 112 -13.81 -2.56 7.72
CA ASN A 112 -12.88 -2.23 6.63
C ASN A 112 -11.88 -1.13 6.98
N LEU A 113 -11.84 -0.66 8.21
CA LEU A 113 -11.02 0.48 8.62
C LEU A 113 -10.09 0.12 9.78
N ILE A 114 -8.80 0.26 9.59
CA ILE A 114 -7.78 0.06 10.63
C ILE A 114 -7.03 1.35 10.96
N THR A 115 -6.39 1.37 12.11
CA THR A 115 -5.43 2.41 12.48
C THR A 115 -4.13 2.16 11.74
N GLY A 116 -3.92 2.88 10.65
CA GLY A 116 -2.74 2.77 9.83
C GLY A 116 -1.95 4.07 9.77
N THR A 117 -0.64 3.99 9.66
CA THR A 117 0.20 5.17 9.50
C THR A 117 -0.02 5.85 8.17
N ARG A 118 0.33 7.12 8.08
CA ARG A 118 0.34 7.86 6.82
C ARG A 118 1.26 7.19 5.79
N TYR A 119 2.42 6.73 6.25
CA TYR A 119 3.40 6.04 5.41
C TYR A 119 2.85 4.71 4.86
N MET A 120 2.29 3.85 5.72
CA MET A 120 1.65 2.62 5.26
C MET A 120 0.56 2.89 4.22
N ASN A 121 -0.32 3.85 4.51
CA ASN A 121 -1.47 4.14 3.65
C ASN A 121 -1.06 4.66 2.27
N VAL A 122 -0.10 5.57 2.21
CA VAL A 122 0.24 6.31 0.97
C VAL A 122 1.40 5.69 0.21
N GLU A 123 2.46 5.30 0.92
CA GLU A 123 3.65 4.73 0.28
C GLU A 123 3.57 3.20 0.16
N GLY A 124 2.84 2.56 1.06
CA GLY A 124 2.69 1.11 1.10
C GLY A 124 1.49 0.60 0.30
N MET A 125 0.27 0.90 0.74
CA MET A 125 -0.95 0.29 0.19
C MET A 125 -1.42 0.93 -1.12
N LEU A 126 -1.46 2.26 -1.20
CA LEU A 126 -2.04 3.00 -2.33
C LEU A 126 -1.46 2.61 -3.71
N PRO A 127 -0.15 2.33 -3.89
CA PRO A 127 0.36 1.88 -5.18
C PRO A 127 -0.28 0.58 -5.69
N PHE A 128 -0.52 -0.38 -4.79
CA PHE A 128 -1.15 -1.66 -5.12
C PHE A 128 -2.65 -1.50 -5.40
N GLU A 129 -3.35 -0.67 -4.62
CA GLU A 129 -4.75 -0.33 -4.88
C GLU A 129 -4.91 0.35 -6.25
N ASN A 130 -4.03 1.29 -6.59
CA ASN A 130 -4.06 1.96 -7.89
C ASN A 130 -3.81 0.99 -9.04
N MET A 131 -2.90 0.03 -8.87
CA MET A 131 -2.63 -1.00 -9.87
C MET A 131 -3.90 -1.82 -10.17
N VAL A 132 -4.62 -2.25 -9.14
CA VAL A 132 -5.89 -2.97 -9.29
C VAL A 132 -6.95 -2.08 -9.95
N ALA A 133 -7.12 -0.84 -9.47
CA ALA A 133 -8.13 0.08 -10.00
C ALA A 133 -7.90 0.40 -11.48
N ASP A 134 -6.65 0.63 -11.87
CA ASP A 134 -6.28 0.95 -13.26
C ASP A 134 -6.52 -0.26 -14.16
N TYR A 135 -6.10 -1.47 -13.75
CA TYR A 135 -6.34 -2.70 -14.50
C TYR A 135 -7.84 -2.94 -14.75
N VAL A 136 -8.67 -2.86 -13.71
CA VAL A 136 -10.13 -3.06 -13.84
C VAL A 136 -10.75 -2.03 -14.78
N LYS A 137 -10.35 -0.76 -14.70
CA LYS A 137 -10.85 0.31 -15.58
C LYS A 137 -10.43 0.14 -17.04
N GLU A 138 -9.19 -0.30 -17.27
CA GLU A 138 -8.63 -0.43 -18.62
C GLU A 138 -9.14 -1.68 -19.34
N THR A 139 -9.32 -2.79 -18.61
CA THR A 139 -9.68 -4.07 -19.21
C THR A 139 -11.16 -4.43 -19.10
N GLY A 140 -11.83 -3.97 -18.06
CA GLY A 140 -13.16 -4.42 -17.65
C GLY A 140 -13.15 -5.79 -16.96
N ASN A 141 -11.99 -6.40 -16.77
CA ASN A 141 -11.82 -7.69 -16.10
C ASN A 141 -11.89 -7.52 -14.57
N HIS A 142 -12.09 -8.64 -13.89
CA HIS A 142 -12.13 -8.69 -12.44
C HIS A 142 -10.75 -8.94 -11.83
N VAL A 143 -10.59 -8.50 -10.58
CA VAL A 143 -9.43 -8.80 -9.75
C VAL A 143 -9.90 -9.31 -8.39
N GLN A 144 -9.56 -10.54 -8.06
CA GLN A 144 -9.64 -11.01 -6.68
C GLN A 144 -8.61 -10.25 -5.85
N TYR A 145 -9.08 -9.65 -4.75
CA TYR A 145 -8.29 -8.80 -3.90
C TYR A 145 -8.58 -9.11 -2.45
N ARG A 146 -7.54 -9.42 -1.68
CA ARG A 146 -7.65 -9.76 -0.25
C ARG A 146 -6.65 -8.97 0.56
N VAL A 147 -7.09 -8.41 1.66
CA VAL A 147 -6.24 -7.71 2.63
C VAL A 147 -6.47 -8.27 4.01
N THR A 148 -5.42 -8.75 4.63
CA THR A 148 -5.44 -9.35 5.96
C THR A 148 -4.55 -8.55 6.90
N PRO A 149 -5.12 -7.85 7.90
CA PRO A 149 -4.32 -7.20 8.92
C PRO A 149 -3.66 -8.24 9.84
N VAL A 150 -2.40 -8.04 10.16
CA VAL A 150 -1.61 -8.96 10.98
C VAL A 150 -1.30 -8.30 12.31
N TYR A 151 -1.77 -8.89 13.40
CA TYR A 151 -1.58 -8.40 14.76
C TYR A 151 -0.66 -9.33 15.54
N GLU A 152 0.18 -8.78 16.39
CA GLU A 152 0.96 -9.55 17.36
C GLU A 152 0.17 -9.65 18.67
N GLY A 153 -0.18 -10.87 19.09
CA GLY A 153 -0.93 -11.10 20.32
C GLY A 153 -2.20 -10.25 20.43
N ASP A 154 -2.33 -9.54 21.55
CA ASP A 154 -3.48 -8.68 21.85
C ASP A 154 -3.27 -7.22 21.42
N ASN A 155 -2.29 -6.93 20.60
CA ASN A 155 -2.04 -5.58 20.10
C ASN A 155 -3.28 -5.00 19.38
N LEU A 156 -3.60 -3.73 19.67
CA LEU A 156 -4.75 -3.05 19.07
C LEU A 156 -4.45 -2.47 17.69
N VAL A 157 -3.18 -2.27 17.38
CA VAL A 157 -2.70 -1.78 16.08
C VAL A 157 -2.01 -2.92 15.34
N ALA A 158 -2.36 -3.13 14.08
CA ALA A 158 -1.72 -4.15 13.26
C ALA A 158 -0.24 -3.82 13.00
N SER A 159 0.62 -4.83 13.01
CA SER A 159 2.03 -4.70 12.61
C SER A 159 2.16 -4.35 11.13
N GLY A 160 1.18 -4.72 10.34
CA GLY A 160 1.05 -4.44 8.92
C GLY A 160 -0.13 -5.16 8.33
N VAL A 161 -0.22 -5.16 7.01
CA VAL A 161 -1.24 -5.88 6.26
C VAL A 161 -0.62 -6.75 5.18
N GLN A 162 -1.10 -7.97 5.03
CA GLN A 162 -0.88 -8.77 3.84
C GLN A 162 -1.85 -8.31 2.75
N MET A 163 -1.36 -8.02 1.57
CA MET A 163 -2.17 -7.67 0.41
C MET A 163 -1.92 -8.67 -0.70
N GLU A 164 -2.99 -9.27 -1.20
CA GLU A 164 -2.96 -10.26 -2.26
C GLU A 164 -3.93 -9.87 -3.36
N ALA A 165 -3.51 -10.04 -4.59
CA ALA A 165 -4.37 -9.81 -5.74
C ALA A 165 -4.04 -10.74 -6.89
N ARG A 166 -5.07 -11.10 -7.67
CA ARG A 166 -4.96 -11.87 -8.91
C ARG A 166 -6.07 -11.48 -9.87
N SER A 167 -5.70 -11.12 -11.10
CA SER A 167 -6.68 -10.90 -12.15
C SER A 167 -7.32 -12.23 -12.57
N VAL A 168 -8.65 -12.21 -12.80
CA VAL A 168 -9.46 -13.42 -12.96
C VAL A 168 -9.41 -13.92 -14.40
N GLU A 169 -9.89 -13.16 -15.37
CA GLU A 169 -10.13 -13.61 -16.74
C GLU A 169 -8.85 -13.98 -17.50
N ASP A 170 -7.71 -13.44 -17.10
CA ASP A 170 -6.40 -13.74 -17.67
C ASP A 170 -5.53 -14.64 -16.78
N ALA A 171 -6.14 -15.23 -15.74
CA ALA A 171 -5.48 -16.15 -14.82
C ALA A 171 -4.23 -15.56 -14.12
N GLY A 172 -4.22 -14.24 -13.84
CA GLY A 172 -3.15 -13.56 -13.14
C GLY A 172 -2.05 -13.00 -14.05
N GLU A 173 -2.23 -12.98 -15.37
CA GLU A 173 -1.24 -12.40 -16.30
C GLU A 173 -1.14 -10.87 -16.12
N GLY A 174 -2.25 -10.19 -15.86
CA GLY A 174 -2.30 -8.74 -15.68
C GLY A 174 -1.97 -8.28 -14.27
N ILE A 175 -2.54 -8.95 -13.26
CA ILE A 175 -2.31 -8.67 -11.83
C ILE A 175 -2.02 -9.97 -11.10
N SER A 176 -0.87 -10.03 -10.41
CA SER A 176 -0.55 -11.11 -9.48
C SER A 176 0.48 -10.59 -8.47
N TYR A 177 0.11 -10.51 -7.20
CA TYR A 177 1.06 -10.18 -6.13
C TYR A 177 0.63 -10.70 -4.76
N ASN A 178 1.61 -10.88 -3.89
CA ASN A 178 1.46 -11.18 -2.48
C ASN A 178 2.54 -10.43 -1.70
N VAL A 179 2.14 -9.40 -1.00
CA VAL A 179 3.05 -8.49 -0.29
C VAL A 179 2.61 -8.27 1.14
N PHE A 180 3.58 -8.01 2.02
CA PHE A 180 3.32 -7.49 3.35
C PHE A 180 3.70 -6.02 3.41
N VAL A 181 2.76 -5.16 3.78
CA VAL A 181 2.94 -3.72 3.93
C VAL A 181 3.09 -3.39 5.41
N TYR A 182 4.21 -2.77 5.79
CA TYR A 182 4.53 -2.46 7.18
C TYR A 182 3.73 -1.27 7.70
N ASN A 183 3.15 -1.41 8.90
CA ASN A 183 2.47 -0.32 9.59
C ASN A 183 3.46 0.47 10.46
N VAL A 184 4.38 1.13 9.82
CA VAL A 184 5.42 1.95 10.43
C VAL A 184 5.32 3.40 9.95
N GLN A 185 5.96 4.31 10.66
CA GLN A 185 6.19 5.68 10.20
C GLN A 185 7.64 6.05 10.48
N PRO A 186 8.46 6.34 9.46
CA PRO A 186 9.84 6.78 9.67
C PRO A 186 9.91 7.94 10.69
N GLY A 187 10.83 7.85 11.64
CA GLY A 187 11.01 8.85 12.70
C GLY A 187 9.97 8.80 13.82
N VAL A 188 9.11 7.78 13.87
CA VAL A 188 8.12 7.61 14.95
C VAL A 188 8.18 6.19 15.49
N GLU A 189 8.24 6.06 16.80
CA GLU A 189 8.02 4.80 17.50
C GLU A 189 6.53 4.65 17.86
N ILE A 190 5.99 3.47 17.58
CA ILE A 190 4.58 3.13 17.83
C ILE A 190 4.53 2.03 18.88
N ASP A 191 3.71 2.24 19.90
CA ASP A 191 3.27 1.17 20.79
C ASP A 191 2.04 0.49 20.17
N TYR A 192 2.26 -0.65 19.55
CA TYR A 192 1.19 -1.40 18.86
C TYR A 192 0.15 -1.97 19.82
N ALA A 193 0.47 -2.14 21.10
CA ALA A 193 -0.49 -2.60 22.10
C ALA A 193 -1.59 -1.57 22.32
N THR A 194 -1.27 -0.29 22.25
CA THR A 194 -2.20 0.80 22.62
C THR A 194 -2.50 1.76 21.46
N GLY A 195 -1.59 1.88 20.49
CA GLY A 195 -1.60 2.93 19.45
C GLY A 195 -0.97 4.24 19.90
N GLU A 196 -0.44 4.34 21.14
CA GLU A 196 0.35 5.49 21.56
C GLU A 196 1.65 5.56 20.74
N SER A 197 2.19 6.76 20.60
CA SER A 197 3.39 6.98 19.78
C SER A 197 4.25 8.12 20.33
N ARG A 198 5.52 8.12 19.95
CA ARG A 198 6.46 9.19 20.25
C ARG A 198 7.43 9.38 19.09
N GLU A 199 8.05 10.56 19.02
CA GLU A 199 9.20 10.71 18.12
C GLU A 199 10.29 9.73 18.51
N SER A 200 10.90 9.10 17.49
CA SER A 200 12.05 8.24 17.75
C SER A 200 13.17 9.07 18.35
N THR A 201 13.65 8.66 19.55
CA THR A 201 14.77 9.30 20.22
C THR A 201 16.11 8.76 19.77
N ASP A 202 16.08 7.72 18.95
CA ASP A 202 17.26 7.30 18.23
C ASP A 202 17.61 8.42 17.24
N ASP A 203 18.74 9.10 17.55
CA ASP A 203 19.61 9.68 16.54
C ASP A 203 20.21 8.55 15.66
N GLY A 204 19.57 7.40 15.66
CA GLY A 204 19.62 6.39 14.62
C GLY A 204 19.19 7.09 13.38
N ALA A 205 20.20 7.64 12.74
CA ALA A 205 20.22 8.27 11.46
C ALA A 205 18.96 7.88 10.73
N ASP A 206 18.14 8.93 10.46
CA ASP A 206 17.48 8.99 9.18
C ASP A 206 18.23 8.05 8.23
N SER A 207 17.80 6.81 8.18
CA SER A 207 18.14 5.95 7.06
C SER A 207 17.18 6.26 5.90
N ARG A 208 16.79 7.51 5.75
CA ARG A 208 17.11 8.22 4.54
C ARG A 208 18.61 8.22 4.49
N SER A 209 19.16 7.16 4.01
CA SER A 209 20.40 7.25 3.28
C SER A 209 20.15 8.16 2.07
N GLU A 210 19.93 9.44 2.32
CA GLU A 210 20.33 10.53 1.46
C GLU A 210 21.84 10.59 1.45
N ASP A 211 22.49 9.46 1.51
CA ASP A 211 23.92 9.42 1.25
C ASP A 211 24.19 8.25 0.31
N GLY A 212 24.10 8.61 -0.99
CA GLY A 212 24.90 7.96 -1.99
C GLY A 212 24.43 6.62 -2.53
N GLN A 213 23.23 6.13 -2.29
CA GLN A 213 22.75 5.00 -3.04
C GLN A 213 22.38 5.46 -4.45
N LYS A 214 23.34 5.25 -5.35
CA LYS A 214 23.16 5.57 -6.76
C LYS A 214 22.17 4.57 -7.33
N GLU A 215 21.01 5.08 -7.68
CA GLU A 215 19.99 4.33 -8.42
C GLU A 215 20.11 4.62 -9.92
N THR A 216 19.59 3.72 -10.73
CA THR A 216 19.51 3.96 -12.17
C THR A 216 18.14 4.57 -12.49
N TYR A 217 18.16 5.74 -13.12
CA TYR A 217 16.99 6.44 -13.62
C TYR A 217 16.99 6.50 -15.13
N ILE A 218 15.83 6.58 -15.73
CA ILE A 218 15.65 6.88 -17.15
C ILE A 218 15.18 8.33 -17.26
N LEU A 219 16.01 9.15 -17.89
CA LEU A 219 15.74 10.56 -18.13
C LEU A 219 15.05 10.76 -19.47
N ASN A 220 13.98 11.55 -19.48
CA ASN A 220 13.41 12.09 -20.71
C ASN A 220 13.98 13.51 -20.92
N THR A 221 14.92 13.63 -21.83
CA THR A 221 15.63 14.89 -22.08
C THR A 221 14.74 15.98 -22.68
N ASN A 222 13.63 15.59 -23.33
CA ASN A 222 12.65 16.50 -23.92
C ASN A 222 11.70 17.09 -22.87
N THR A 223 11.12 16.22 -22.02
CA THR A 223 10.14 16.66 -21.00
C THR A 223 10.76 17.05 -19.67
N LYS A 224 12.08 16.83 -19.52
CA LYS A 224 12.82 17.04 -18.27
C LYS A 224 12.26 16.26 -17.09
N LYS A 225 11.75 15.06 -17.35
CA LYS A 225 11.28 14.12 -16.29
C LYS A 225 12.22 12.93 -16.18
N PHE A 226 12.37 12.45 -14.96
CA PHE A 226 13.09 11.20 -14.70
C PHE A 226 12.16 10.11 -14.13
N HIS A 227 12.45 8.87 -14.46
CA HIS A 227 11.61 7.71 -14.24
C HIS A 227 12.41 6.55 -13.63
N ARG A 228 11.75 5.66 -12.90
CA ARG A 228 12.31 4.34 -12.62
C ARG A 228 12.39 3.53 -13.92
N PRO A 229 13.40 2.63 -14.08
CA PRO A 229 13.51 1.81 -15.28
C PRO A 229 12.26 0.98 -15.61
N SER A 230 11.53 0.56 -14.59
CA SER A 230 10.29 -0.22 -14.70
C SER A 230 9.02 0.61 -15.01
N CYS A 231 9.14 1.92 -15.14
CA CYS A 231 7.98 2.77 -15.42
C CYS A 231 7.46 2.55 -16.85
N SER A 232 6.17 2.27 -17.01
CA SER A 232 5.56 2.10 -18.34
C SER A 232 5.73 3.31 -19.26
N SER A 233 5.82 4.52 -18.72
CA SER A 233 6.12 5.72 -19.53
C SER A 233 7.52 5.72 -20.16
N VAL A 234 8.42 4.83 -19.74
CA VAL A 234 9.77 4.73 -20.32
C VAL A 234 9.73 4.19 -21.76
N GLU A 235 8.79 3.30 -22.07
CA GLU A 235 8.63 2.75 -23.42
C GLU A 235 8.12 3.79 -24.41
N GLU A 236 7.40 4.80 -23.93
CA GLU A 236 6.86 5.90 -24.72
C GLU A 236 7.92 6.98 -25.04
N ILE A 237 9.10 6.94 -24.38
CA ILE A 237 10.19 7.87 -24.63
C ILE A 237 10.93 7.45 -25.89
N SER A 238 10.97 8.33 -26.90
CA SER A 238 11.76 8.08 -28.11
C SER A 238 13.23 7.85 -27.77
N ALA A 239 13.91 6.97 -28.51
CA ALA A 239 15.30 6.58 -28.23
C ALA A 239 16.27 7.78 -28.16
N GLU A 240 16.04 8.81 -28.96
CA GLU A 240 16.84 10.04 -29.00
C GLU A 240 16.69 10.93 -27.74
N ASN A 241 15.55 10.78 -27.01
CA ASN A 241 15.26 11.56 -25.79
C ASN A 241 15.43 10.72 -24.52
N ARG A 242 15.83 9.45 -24.65
CA ARG A 242 15.98 8.50 -23.56
C ARG A 242 17.43 8.39 -23.15
N GLN A 243 17.74 8.79 -21.92
CA GLN A 243 19.08 8.73 -21.35
C GLN A 243 19.05 7.97 -20.03
N GLU A 244 19.95 7.02 -19.85
CA GLU A 244 20.16 6.35 -18.57
C GLU A 244 21.10 7.21 -17.71
N PHE A 245 20.75 7.34 -16.44
CA PHE A 245 21.53 8.06 -15.44
C PHE A 245 21.62 7.23 -14.16
N THR A 246 22.82 7.03 -13.66
CA THR A 246 23.06 6.38 -12.37
C THR A 246 23.61 7.41 -11.39
N GLY A 247 22.84 7.69 -10.36
CA GLY A 247 23.18 8.71 -9.35
C GLY A 247 22.09 8.84 -8.32
N THR A 248 22.19 9.85 -7.46
CA THR A 248 21.17 10.13 -6.46
C THR A 248 20.03 10.96 -7.04
N LYS A 249 18.90 10.97 -6.37
CA LYS A 249 17.71 11.76 -6.74
C LYS A 249 18.05 13.28 -6.75
N GLU A 250 18.88 13.72 -5.81
CA GLU A 250 19.35 15.10 -5.71
C GLU A 250 20.22 15.47 -6.92
N GLU A 251 21.10 14.56 -7.35
CA GLU A 251 21.95 14.78 -8.53
C GLU A 251 21.10 14.91 -9.81
N VAL A 252 20.04 14.12 -9.95
CA VAL A 252 19.10 14.24 -11.08
C VAL A 252 18.31 15.55 -11.01
N THR A 253 17.79 15.88 -9.83
CA THR A 253 17.00 17.10 -9.63
C THR A 253 17.87 18.35 -9.83
N ALA A 254 19.13 18.32 -9.39
CA ALA A 254 20.11 19.42 -9.61
C ALA A 254 20.40 19.66 -11.11
N GLN A 255 20.22 18.65 -11.96
CA GLN A 255 20.31 18.77 -13.41
C GLN A 255 19.03 19.31 -14.07
N GLY A 256 18.03 19.70 -13.27
CA GLY A 256 16.80 20.30 -13.75
C GLY A 256 15.75 19.29 -14.22
N TYR A 257 15.83 18.04 -13.76
CA TYR A 257 14.81 17.05 -14.01
C TYR A 257 13.81 16.97 -12.85
N GLU A 258 12.55 16.73 -13.16
CA GLU A 258 11.47 16.52 -12.21
C GLU A 258 11.08 15.05 -12.15
N ALA A 259 10.69 14.58 -10.98
CA ALA A 259 10.20 13.22 -10.80
C ALA A 259 8.93 12.97 -11.63
N CYS A 260 8.87 11.83 -12.31
CA CYS A 260 7.64 11.40 -12.99
C CYS A 260 6.53 11.20 -11.96
N GLN A 261 5.36 11.80 -12.20
CA GLN A 261 4.22 11.70 -11.29
C GLN A 261 3.60 10.29 -11.25
N ARG A 262 3.85 9.47 -12.29
CA ARG A 262 3.32 8.11 -12.39
C ARG A 262 4.12 7.11 -11.54
N CYS A 263 5.43 7.08 -11.66
CA CYS A 263 6.29 6.15 -10.93
C CYS A 263 6.96 6.75 -9.69
N ARG A 264 6.94 8.07 -9.52
CA ARG A 264 7.52 8.82 -8.39
C ARG A 264 8.88 8.24 -7.97
N PRO A 265 9.87 8.30 -8.87
CA PRO A 265 11.18 7.71 -8.66
C PRO A 265 11.92 8.35 -7.49
#